data_430876211e9ea20620511b413996dc13
#
_entry.id   430876211e9ea20620511b413996dc13
#
_cell.length_a   1.000
_cell.length_b   1.000
_cell.length_c   1.000
_cell.angle_alpha   90.00
_cell.angle_beta   90.00
_cell.angle_gamma   90.00
#
_symmetry.space_group_name_H-M   'P 1'
#
loop_
_entity.id
_entity.type
_entity.pdbx_description
1 polymer ?
#
loop_
_entity_poly.entity_id
_entity_poly.type
_entity_poly.pdbx_seq_one_letter_code
_entity_poly.pdbx_strand_id
1 'polypeptide(L)'
;DEDKRKYILRINSPQSKKFNIIRKNEIIILNAIKEIKIAPKIIFSDPQFKFLITEYIDGFTCSKNNFSLNDRAVLKKIVEKYQKIEIKLPKFNYLKHVEKYQKIISEKSKINNKLKKRLEKFYPYLESFQNQNWSPVLCHHDLNPTNIIKTDNGMKIIDWEFAGYGHSNYDLHYIGFGDKDDFFFNELIKIINDLWVIIDNS
;
A
#
# COMPACT_ATOMS: atom_id res chain seq x y z
N ASP A 1 -31.35 15.08 -3.24
CA ASP A 1 -30.43 15.48 -4.29
C ASP A 1 -30.80 14.73 -5.58
N GLU A 2 -31.17 15.44 -6.65
CA GLU A 2 -31.63 14.84 -7.91
C GLU A 2 -30.53 14.11 -8.68
N ASP A 3 -29.26 14.27 -8.24
CA ASP A 3 -28.12 13.66 -8.83
C ASP A 3 -27.80 12.33 -8.09
N LYS A 4 -28.17 11.21 -8.68
CA LYS A 4 -27.96 9.84 -8.12
C LYS A 4 -26.49 9.44 -7.92
N ARG A 5 -25.55 10.40 -7.92
CA ARG A 5 -24.11 10.12 -7.69
C ARG A 5 -23.87 9.70 -6.25
N LYS A 6 -23.14 8.62 -6.08
CA LYS A 6 -22.71 8.10 -4.78
C LYS A 6 -21.28 8.55 -4.48
N TYR A 7 -21.01 8.77 -3.20
CA TYR A 7 -19.69 9.18 -2.72
C TYR A 7 -19.28 8.35 -1.51
N ILE A 8 -17.98 8.26 -1.27
CA ILE A 8 -17.40 7.69 -0.05
C ILE A 8 -16.82 8.83 0.78
N LEU A 9 -17.27 8.95 2.03
CA LEU A 9 -16.64 9.77 3.05
C LEU A 9 -15.75 8.90 3.92
N ARG A 10 -14.43 9.15 3.92
CA ARG A 10 -13.49 8.53 4.83
C ARG A 10 -13.04 9.56 5.86
N ILE A 11 -13.28 9.28 7.14
CA ILE A 11 -12.76 10.05 8.27
C ILE A 11 -11.36 9.50 8.60
N ASN A 12 -10.35 10.37 8.54
CA ASN A 12 -8.97 9.97 8.77
C ASN A 12 -8.67 9.83 10.27
N SER A 13 -8.01 8.73 10.65
CA SER A 13 -7.57 8.55 12.03
C SER A 13 -6.56 9.64 12.44
N PRO A 14 -6.70 10.26 13.62
CA PRO A 14 -5.68 11.17 14.16
C PRO A 14 -4.35 10.48 14.40
N GLN A 15 -4.34 9.14 14.52
CA GLN A 15 -3.14 8.34 14.71
C GLN A 15 -2.42 7.98 13.40
N SER A 16 -2.86 8.48 12.25
CA SER A 16 -2.27 8.16 10.94
C SER A 16 -0.74 8.25 10.92
N LYS A 17 -0.16 9.28 11.55
CA LYS A 17 1.30 9.46 11.67
C LYS A 17 1.99 8.33 12.44
N LYS A 18 1.29 7.68 13.36
CA LYS A 18 1.81 6.53 14.12
C LYS A 18 2.11 5.35 13.18
N PHE A 19 1.35 5.21 12.10
CA PHE A 19 1.50 4.14 11.10
C PHE A 19 2.29 4.54 9.84
N ASN A 20 3.03 5.65 9.87
CA ASN A 20 3.70 6.23 8.70
C ASN A 20 2.76 6.71 7.58
N ILE A 21 1.48 6.88 7.86
CA ILE A 21 0.53 7.39 6.90
C ILE A 21 0.65 8.92 6.84
N ILE A 22 1.04 9.42 5.67
CA ILE A 22 1.17 10.87 5.40
C ILE A 22 0.04 11.27 4.46
N ARG A 23 -1.06 11.75 5.00
CA ARG A 23 -2.28 12.06 4.24
C ARG A 23 -2.05 13.04 3.07
N LYS A 24 -1.11 13.96 3.22
CA LYS A 24 -0.69 14.86 2.13
C LYS A 24 -0.14 14.07 0.93
N ASN A 25 0.67 13.03 1.18
CA ASN A 25 1.26 12.22 0.12
C ASN A 25 0.16 11.44 -0.65
N GLU A 26 -0.81 10.90 0.06
CA GLU A 26 -1.96 10.22 -0.55
C GLU A 26 -2.70 11.15 -1.54
N ILE A 27 -2.98 12.40 -1.15
CA ILE A 27 -3.64 13.37 -2.03
C ILE A 27 -2.77 13.72 -3.24
N ILE A 28 -1.46 13.90 -3.06
CA ILE A 28 -0.52 14.14 -4.16
C ILE A 28 -0.55 12.96 -5.14
N ILE A 29 -0.50 11.72 -4.63
CA ILE A 29 -0.50 10.50 -5.43
C ILE A 29 -1.82 10.35 -6.20
N LEU A 30 -2.97 10.46 -5.52
CA LEU A 30 -4.29 10.34 -6.16
C LEU A 30 -4.47 11.37 -7.28
N ASN A 31 -3.98 12.60 -7.09
CA ASN A 31 -3.99 13.63 -8.13
C ASN A 31 -3.05 13.29 -9.30
N ALA A 32 -1.89 12.71 -9.03
CA ALA A 32 -0.94 12.34 -10.08
C ALA A 32 -1.44 11.18 -10.97
N ILE A 33 -2.14 10.21 -10.36
CA ILE A 33 -2.67 9.04 -11.09
C ILE A 33 -4.08 9.23 -11.68
N LYS A 34 -4.70 10.40 -11.49
CA LYS A 34 -6.10 10.64 -11.88
C LYS A 34 -6.38 10.38 -13.37
N GLU A 35 -5.44 10.75 -14.25
CA GLU A 35 -5.59 10.63 -15.71
C GLU A 35 -5.58 9.17 -16.19
N ILE A 36 -4.92 8.28 -15.46
CA ILE A 36 -4.91 6.85 -15.81
C ILE A 36 -6.13 6.10 -15.27
N LYS A 37 -6.98 6.77 -14.51
CA LYS A 37 -8.31 6.32 -14.07
C LYS A 37 -8.31 4.97 -13.35
N ILE A 38 -7.27 4.68 -12.56
CA ILE A 38 -7.14 3.42 -11.82
C ILE A 38 -7.56 3.53 -10.35
N ALA A 39 -7.79 4.74 -9.86
CA ALA A 39 -8.18 5.03 -8.48
C ALA A 39 -9.48 5.84 -8.44
N PRO A 40 -10.16 5.93 -7.27
CA PRO A 40 -11.29 6.83 -7.10
C PRO A 40 -10.90 8.28 -7.32
N LYS A 41 -11.75 9.04 -7.97
CA LYS A 41 -11.56 10.49 -8.12
C LYS A 41 -11.78 11.19 -6.78
N ILE A 42 -10.89 12.10 -6.41
CA ILE A 42 -11.10 12.99 -5.28
C ILE A 42 -12.21 13.98 -5.63
N ILE A 43 -13.22 14.07 -4.78
CA ILE A 43 -14.28 15.06 -4.84
C ILE A 43 -13.94 16.24 -3.92
N PHE A 44 -13.49 15.92 -2.69
CA PHE A 44 -13.05 16.93 -1.73
C PHE A 44 -12.02 16.32 -0.77
N SER A 45 -11.02 17.10 -0.42
CA SER A 45 -10.07 16.80 0.65
C SER A 45 -10.05 17.93 1.65
N ASP A 46 -10.31 17.61 2.92
CA ASP A 46 -10.20 18.60 4.00
C ASP A 46 -8.78 19.21 4.04
N PRO A 47 -8.62 20.55 4.12
CA PRO A 47 -7.30 21.19 4.16
C PRO A 47 -6.41 20.74 5.32
N GLN A 48 -7.00 20.30 6.43
CA GLN A 48 -6.31 19.71 7.59
C GLN A 48 -6.20 18.19 7.52
N PHE A 49 -6.63 17.58 6.41
CA PHE A 49 -6.62 16.13 6.20
C PHE A 49 -7.42 15.33 7.23
N LYS A 50 -8.49 15.89 7.81
CA LYS A 50 -9.37 15.20 8.75
C LYS A 50 -10.26 14.18 8.04
N PHE A 51 -10.64 14.46 6.80
CA PHE A 51 -11.45 13.56 5.98
C PHE A 51 -11.18 13.73 4.49
N LEU A 52 -11.58 12.72 3.72
CA LEU A 52 -11.49 12.66 2.28
C LEU A 52 -12.82 12.19 1.71
N ILE A 53 -13.34 12.90 0.69
CA ILE A 53 -14.49 12.46 -0.09
C ILE A 53 -14.01 12.06 -1.48
N THR A 54 -14.36 10.83 -1.88
CA THR A 54 -14.08 10.31 -3.22
C THR A 54 -15.37 9.88 -3.92
N GLU A 55 -15.29 9.69 -5.22
CA GLU A 55 -16.36 9.00 -5.93
C GLU A 55 -16.54 7.58 -5.40
N TYR A 56 -17.77 7.09 -5.40
CA TYR A 56 -18.05 5.69 -5.16
C TYR A 56 -17.73 4.88 -6.42
N ILE A 57 -16.98 3.80 -6.27
CA ILE A 57 -16.70 2.86 -7.35
C ILE A 57 -17.77 1.75 -7.31
N ASP A 58 -18.62 1.70 -8.33
CA ASP A 58 -19.56 0.60 -8.49
C ASP A 58 -18.84 -0.63 -9.06
N GLY A 59 -18.92 -1.75 -8.36
CA GLY A 59 -18.21 -2.97 -8.72
C GLY A 59 -18.09 -3.97 -7.58
N PHE A 60 -17.32 -5.02 -7.81
CA PHE A 60 -17.12 -6.12 -6.86
C PHE A 60 -15.73 -6.05 -6.25
N THR A 61 -15.64 -5.93 -4.93
CA THR A 61 -14.39 -6.04 -4.20
C THR A 61 -13.81 -7.45 -4.34
N CYS A 62 -12.54 -7.54 -4.70
CA CYS A 62 -11.86 -8.82 -4.76
C CYS A 62 -11.63 -9.41 -3.36
N SER A 63 -11.46 -10.73 -3.31
CA SER A 63 -11.06 -11.47 -2.11
C SER A 63 -9.98 -12.48 -2.49
N LYS A 64 -9.32 -13.08 -1.52
CA LYS A 64 -8.33 -14.14 -1.79
C LYS A 64 -8.93 -15.30 -2.61
N ASN A 65 -10.22 -15.59 -2.43
CA ASN A 65 -10.89 -16.73 -3.07
C ASN A 65 -11.36 -16.44 -4.50
N ASN A 66 -11.55 -15.15 -4.86
CA ASN A 66 -12.06 -14.77 -6.18
C ASN A 66 -11.07 -13.97 -7.03
N PHE A 67 -9.79 -13.92 -6.62
CA PHE A 67 -8.72 -13.20 -7.31
C PHE A 67 -7.87 -14.19 -8.12
N SER A 68 -8.21 -14.33 -9.39
CA SER A 68 -7.63 -15.34 -10.31
C SER A 68 -6.23 -14.93 -10.82
N LEU A 69 -5.54 -15.85 -11.48
CA LEU A 69 -4.28 -15.55 -12.17
C LEU A 69 -4.46 -14.51 -13.29
N ASN A 70 -5.60 -14.54 -13.99
CA ASN A 70 -5.92 -13.55 -15.01
C ASN A 70 -6.09 -12.15 -14.38
N ASP A 71 -6.75 -12.06 -13.23
CA ASP A 71 -6.88 -10.80 -12.47
C ASP A 71 -5.52 -10.23 -12.09
N ARG A 72 -4.62 -11.10 -11.62
CA ARG A 72 -3.24 -10.70 -11.29
C ARG A 72 -2.49 -10.18 -12.52
N ALA A 73 -2.67 -10.81 -13.69
CA ALA A 73 -2.05 -10.36 -14.94
C ALA A 73 -2.57 -9.00 -15.40
N VAL A 74 -3.87 -8.73 -15.22
CA VAL A 74 -4.45 -7.40 -15.46
C VAL A 74 -3.88 -6.39 -14.48
N LEU A 75 -3.84 -6.73 -13.18
CA LEU A 75 -3.31 -5.84 -12.15
C LEU A 75 -1.82 -5.53 -12.37
N LYS A 76 -1.02 -6.52 -12.82
CA LYS A 76 0.38 -6.30 -13.20
C LYS A 76 0.52 -5.17 -14.20
N LYS A 77 -0.29 -5.15 -15.27
CA LYS A 77 -0.28 -4.08 -16.27
C LYS A 77 -0.64 -2.71 -15.67
N ILE A 78 -1.52 -2.68 -14.68
CA ILE A 78 -1.88 -1.47 -13.94
C ILE A 78 -0.69 -1.00 -13.10
N VAL A 79 -0.01 -1.90 -12.39
CA VAL A 79 1.22 -1.61 -11.63
C VAL A 79 2.28 -1.01 -12.54
N GLU A 80 2.61 -1.67 -13.65
CA GLU A 80 3.58 -1.18 -14.63
C GLU A 80 3.21 0.20 -15.23
N LYS A 81 1.91 0.52 -15.26
CA LYS A 81 1.42 1.81 -15.75
C LYS A 81 1.62 2.92 -14.73
N TYR A 82 1.25 2.72 -13.45
CA TYR A 82 1.43 3.78 -12.45
C TYR A 82 2.87 3.94 -12.00
N GLN A 83 3.71 2.90 -12.07
CA GLN A 83 5.14 3.00 -11.78
C GLN A 83 5.90 3.95 -12.73
N LYS A 84 5.33 4.27 -13.89
CA LYS A 84 5.90 5.25 -14.82
C LYS A 84 5.56 6.70 -14.47
N ILE A 85 4.72 6.92 -13.47
CA ILE A 85 4.31 8.27 -13.07
C ILE A 85 5.36 8.86 -12.13
N GLU A 86 5.94 9.98 -12.55
CA GLU A 86 6.89 10.70 -11.74
C GLU A 86 6.20 11.62 -10.73
N ILE A 87 6.58 11.49 -9.46
CA ILE A 87 6.09 12.32 -8.38
C ILE A 87 7.29 12.73 -7.52
N LYS A 88 7.28 13.95 -6.99
CA LYS A 88 8.34 14.40 -6.07
C LYS A 88 8.00 13.99 -4.63
N LEU A 89 8.32 12.76 -4.27
CA LEU A 89 8.21 12.24 -2.91
C LEU A 89 9.56 11.67 -2.46
N PRO A 90 9.84 11.63 -1.15
CA PRO A 90 11.04 10.97 -0.64
C PRO A 90 10.99 9.46 -0.89
N LYS A 91 12.17 8.87 -1.11
CA LYS A 91 12.35 7.41 -1.22
C LYS A 91 11.82 6.73 0.03
N PHE A 92 11.02 5.67 -0.15
CA PHE A 92 10.45 4.91 0.96
C PHE A 92 11.57 4.21 1.75
N ASN A 93 11.52 4.33 3.06
CA ASN A 93 12.49 3.71 3.94
C ASN A 93 11.87 2.47 4.61
N TYR A 94 12.12 1.30 4.02
CA TYR A 94 11.59 0.02 4.50
C TYR A 94 12.13 -0.34 5.90
N LEU A 95 13.41 -0.02 6.19
CA LEU A 95 13.99 -0.24 7.51
C LEU A 95 13.25 0.54 8.59
N LYS A 96 13.12 1.87 8.42
CA LYS A 96 12.37 2.71 9.37
C LYS A 96 10.90 2.31 9.49
N HIS A 97 10.31 1.76 8.43
CA HIS A 97 8.92 1.29 8.47
C HIS A 97 8.78 0.06 9.39
N VAL A 98 9.66 -0.92 9.25
CA VAL A 98 9.68 -2.12 10.11
C VAL A 98 10.00 -1.74 11.56
N GLU A 99 11.01 -0.90 11.81
CA GLU A 99 11.38 -0.41 13.15
C GLU A 99 10.20 0.29 13.84
N LYS A 100 9.47 1.09 13.09
CA LYS A 100 8.31 1.82 13.63
C LYS A 100 7.19 0.88 14.06
N TYR A 101 6.90 -0.15 13.26
CA TYR A 101 5.91 -1.16 13.63
C TYR A 101 6.34 -1.94 14.89
N GLN A 102 7.61 -2.33 14.98
CA GLN A 102 8.13 -2.97 16.18
C GLN A 102 8.01 -2.08 17.42
N LYS A 103 8.29 -0.78 17.29
CA LYS A 103 8.11 0.19 18.37
C LYS A 103 6.66 0.26 18.83
N ILE A 104 5.69 0.35 17.89
CA ILE A 104 4.26 0.37 18.22
C ILE A 104 3.86 -0.89 19.00
N ILE A 105 4.34 -2.06 18.54
CA ILE A 105 4.02 -3.33 19.20
C ILE A 105 4.63 -3.37 20.61
N SER A 106 5.88 -2.91 20.77
CA SER A 106 6.55 -2.93 22.09
C SER A 106 5.85 -2.09 23.16
N GLU A 107 5.06 -1.10 22.75
CA GLU A 107 4.27 -0.26 23.65
C GLU A 107 2.99 -0.95 24.16
N LYS A 108 2.47 -1.96 23.46
CA LYS A 108 1.15 -2.54 23.71
C LYS A 108 1.16 -4.05 23.97
N SER A 109 2.07 -4.77 23.30
CA SER A 109 2.11 -6.22 23.30
C SER A 109 3.54 -6.74 23.12
N LYS A 110 3.70 -8.07 23.02
CA LYS A 110 5.00 -8.70 22.77
C LYS A 110 5.00 -9.41 21.43
N ILE A 111 6.06 -9.20 20.67
CA ILE A 111 6.36 -10.02 19.49
C ILE A 111 6.70 -11.44 19.98
N ASN A 112 6.07 -12.45 19.37
CA ASN A 112 6.39 -13.84 19.70
C ASN A 112 7.83 -14.20 19.29
N ASN A 113 8.42 -15.20 19.95
CA ASN A 113 9.80 -15.59 19.75
C ASN A 113 10.14 -16.01 18.32
N LYS A 114 9.16 -16.58 17.58
CA LYS A 114 9.37 -17.00 16.19
C LYS A 114 9.55 -15.78 15.28
N LEU A 115 8.68 -14.79 15.37
CA LEU A 115 8.78 -13.55 14.60
C LEU A 115 10.00 -12.73 15.00
N LYS A 116 10.34 -12.70 16.32
CA LYS A 116 11.55 -12.02 16.80
C LYS A 116 12.82 -12.59 16.17
N LYS A 117 13.02 -13.92 16.22
CA LYS A 117 14.16 -14.58 15.57
C LYS A 117 14.21 -14.36 14.06
N ARG A 118 13.06 -14.30 13.42
CA ARG A 118 12.95 -14.05 11.99
C ARG A 118 13.38 -12.61 11.63
N LEU A 119 12.93 -11.63 12.42
CA LEU A 119 13.36 -10.24 12.31
C LEU A 119 14.87 -10.09 12.51
N GLU A 120 15.43 -10.68 13.58
CA GLU A 120 16.87 -10.64 13.86
C GLU A 120 17.70 -11.17 12.68
N LYS A 121 17.25 -12.25 12.02
CA LYS A 121 17.91 -12.81 10.84
C LYS A 121 17.75 -11.93 9.59
N PHE A 122 16.64 -11.23 9.47
CA PHE A 122 16.33 -10.43 8.28
C PHE A 122 16.92 -9.02 8.32
N TYR A 123 17.19 -8.47 9.50
CA TYR A 123 17.71 -7.11 9.67
C TYR A 123 18.96 -6.79 8.84
N PRO A 124 20.00 -7.63 8.78
CA PRO A 124 21.20 -7.35 7.97
C PRO A 124 20.87 -7.20 6.47
N TYR A 125 19.92 -7.98 5.96
CA TYR A 125 19.47 -7.87 4.57
C TYR A 125 18.69 -6.57 4.34
N LEU A 126 17.86 -6.18 5.30
CA LEU A 126 17.05 -4.96 5.22
C LEU A 126 17.92 -3.70 5.27
N GLU A 127 18.93 -3.66 6.14
CA GLU A 127 19.92 -2.58 6.21
C GLU A 127 20.73 -2.49 4.91
N SER A 128 21.26 -3.63 4.45
CA SER A 128 22.01 -3.70 3.19
C SER A 128 21.18 -3.19 2.02
N PHE A 129 19.92 -3.64 1.89
CA PHE A 129 19.01 -3.21 0.83
C PHE A 129 18.71 -1.71 0.91
N GLN A 130 18.45 -1.18 2.10
CA GLN A 130 18.12 0.25 2.27
C GLN A 130 19.26 1.17 1.85
N ASN A 131 20.51 0.69 1.97
CA ASN A 131 21.71 1.43 1.59
C ASN A 131 22.08 1.27 0.10
N GLN A 132 21.38 0.40 -0.65
CA GLN A 132 21.60 0.26 -2.09
C GLN A 132 21.07 1.45 -2.87
N ASN A 133 21.75 1.72 -3.99
CA ASN A 133 21.29 2.72 -4.94
C ASN A 133 20.32 2.11 -5.95
N TRP A 134 19.02 2.27 -5.72
CA TRP A 134 17.95 1.89 -6.63
C TRP A 134 17.04 3.08 -6.94
N SER A 135 16.54 3.13 -8.17
CA SER A 135 15.62 4.19 -8.61
C SER A 135 14.21 3.91 -8.07
N PRO A 136 13.64 4.82 -7.27
CA PRO A 136 12.31 4.63 -6.73
C PRO A 136 11.24 4.87 -7.79
N VAL A 137 10.14 4.12 -7.70
CA VAL A 137 8.93 4.26 -8.50
C VAL A 137 7.72 4.41 -7.58
N LEU A 138 6.59 4.84 -8.12
CA LEU A 138 5.35 4.83 -7.36
C LEU A 138 4.96 3.39 -7.02
N CYS A 139 4.73 3.14 -5.72
CA CYS A 139 4.22 1.88 -5.19
C CYS A 139 2.97 2.13 -4.34
N HIS A 140 2.04 1.21 -4.37
CA HIS A 140 0.86 1.22 -3.51
C HIS A 140 1.18 0.74 -2.09
N HIS A 141 2.08 -0.22 -1.95
CA HIS A 141 2.54 -0.88 -0.73
C HIS A 141 1.51 -1.74 0.01
N ASP A 142 0.26 -1.76 -0.43
CA ASP A 142 -0.80 -2.59 0.16
C ASP A 142 -1.78 -3.11 -0.90
N LEU A 143 -1.29 -3.84 -1.92
CA LEU A 143 -2.11 -4.39 -3.00
C LEU A 143 -2.87 -5.66 -2.61
N ASN A 144 -3.50 -5.64 -1.43
CA ASN A 144 -4.42 -6.70 -1.02
C ASN A 144 -5.58 -6.83 -2.02
N PRO A 145 -6.09 -8.05 -2.27
CA PRO A 145 -7.28 -8.23 -3.10
C PRO A 145 -8.47 -7.39 -2.64
N THR A 146 -8.62 -7.16 -1.33
CA THR A 146 -9.68 -6.31 -0.76
C THR A 146 -9.58 -4.83 -1.15
N ASN A 147 -8.39 -4.38 -1.61
CA ASN A 147 -8.17 -3.03 -2.13
C ASN A 147 -8.36 -2.95 -3.66
N ILE A 148 -8.84 -4.02 -4.30
CA ILE A 148 -9.12 -4.09 -5.73
C ILE A 148 -10.61 -4.22 -5.97
N ILE A 149 -11.17 -3.33 -6.78
CA ILE A 149 -12.57 -3.37 -7.21
C ILE A 149 -12.60 -3.70 -8.70
N LYS A 150 -13.26 -4.80 -9.06
CA LYS A 150 -13.59 -5.14 -10.45
C LYS A 150 -14.84 -4.36 -10.87
N THR A 151 -14.73 -3.65 -11.98
CA THR A 151 -15.83 -2.90 -12.61
C THR A 151 -16.02 -3.38 -14.04
N ASP A 152 -17.10 -3.00 -14.69
CA ASP A 152 -17.34 -3.27 -16.11
C ASP A 152 -16.24 -2.69 -17.02
N ASN A 153 -15.56 -1.63 -16.56
CA ASN A 153 -14.51 -0.92 -17.30
C ASN A 153 -13.08 -1.28 -16.84
N GLY A 154 -12.90 -2.42 -16.15
CA GLY A 154 -11.61 -2.89 -15.66
C GLY A 154 -11.48 -2.85 -14.15
N MET A 155 -10.25 -2.70 -13.64
CA MET A 155 -10.00 -2.70 -12.20
C MET A 155 -9.69 -1.31 -11.68
N LYS A 156 -10.13 -1.04 -10.47
CA LYS A 156 -9.77 0.14 -9.67
C LYS A 156 -9.05 -0.30 -8.41
N ILE A 157 -8.10 0.51 -7.98
CA ILE A 157 -7.34 0.31 -6.75
C ILE A 157 -7.76 1.39 -5.76
N ILE A 158 -8.14 0.99 -4.57
CA ILE A 158 -8.52 1.89 -3.47
C ILE A 158 -7.47 1.83 -2.35
N ASP A 159 -7.59 2.74 -1.40
CA ASP A 159 -6.76 2.78 -0.18
C ASP A 159 -5.26 3.03 -0.42
N TRP A 160 -4.96 4.17 -1.02
CA TRP A 160 -3.60 4.63 -1.35
C TRP A 160 -2.86 5.26 -0.16
N GLU A 161 -3.29 5.01 1.07
CA GLU A 161 -2.76 5.68 2.25
C GLU A 161 -1.31 5.30 2.60
N PHE A 162 -0.86 4.09 2.20
CA PHE A 162 0.52 3.62 2.34
C PHE A 162 1.38 3.88 1.09
N ALA A 163 0.78 4.42 0.04
CA ALA A 163 1.47 4.62 -1.22
C ALA A 163 2.63 5.62 -1.10
N GLY A 164 3.70 5.36 -1.83
CA GLY A 164 4.91 6.16 -1.81
C GLY A 164 5.92 5.76 -2.88
N TYR A 165 7.11 6.36 -2.85
CA TYR A 165 8.19 6.07 -3.78
C TYR A 165 9.02 4.88 -3.29
N GLY A 166 8.63 3.69 -3.68
CA GLY A 166 9.22 2.41 -3.30
C GLY A 166 10.02 1.73 -4.40
N HIS A 167 10.44 0.50 -4.15
CA HIS A 167 11.14 -0.33 -5.14
C HIS A 167 10.15 -0.97 -6.10
N SER A 168 10.51 -1.01 -7.41
CA SER A 168 9.64 -1.52 -8.47
C SER A 168 9.13 -2.95 -8.26
N ASN A 169 9.91 -3.79 -7.59
CA ASN A 169 9.54 -5.19 -7.30
C ASN A 169 8.52 -5.32 -6.16
N TYR A 170 8.34 -4.32 -5.28
CA TYR A 170 7.50 -4.48 -4.09
C TYR A 170 6.06 -4.89 -4.44
N ASP A 171 5.38 -4.07 -5.23
CA ASP A 171 3.99 -4.34 -5.62
C ASP A 171 3.86 -5.58 -6.51
N LEU A 172 4.86 -5.85 -7.37
CA LEU A 172 4.88 -7.06 -8.20
C LEU A 172 4.97 -8.33 -7.35
N HIS A 173 5.80 -8.34 -6.30
CA HIS A 173 5.85 -9.45 -5.34
C HIS A 173 4.54 -9.61 -4.58
N TYR A 174 3.94 -8.49 -4.18
CA TYR A 174 2.66 -8.49 -3.45
C TYR A 174 1.56 -9.20 -4.23
N ILE A 175 1.50 -9.01 -5.54
CA ILE A 175 0.52 -9.64 -6.43
C ILE A 175 0.98 -10.98 -7.04
N GLY A 176 2.16 -11.47 -6.67
CA GLY A 176 2.68 -12.78 -7.07
C GLY A 176 3.32 -12.82 -8.46
N PHE A 177 3.78 -11.69 -8.97
CA PHE A 177 4.58 -11.55 -10.21
C PHE A 177 6.03 -11.15 -9.97
N GLY A 178 6.46 -11.09 -8.71
CA GLY A 178 7.86 -10.96 -8.39
C GLY A 178 8.67 -12.22 -8.72
N ASP A 179 9.98 -12.09 -8.80
CA ASP A 179 10.86 -13.25 -8.92
C ASP A 179 10.69 -14.14 -7.69
N LYS A 180 10.39 -15.43 -7.92
CA LYS A 180 10.18 -16.40 -6.84
C LYS A 180 11.43 -16.64 -6.02
N ASP A 181 12.60 -16.47 -6.63
CA ASP A 181 13.90 -16.64 -6.00
C ASP A 181 14.35 -15.36 -5.27
N ASP A 182 13.63 -14.24 -5.42
CA ASP A 182 13.87 -13.02 -4.66
C ASP A 182 13.37 -13.19 -3.21
N PHE A 183 14.27 -13.71 -2.38
CA PHE A 183 14.04 -13.90 -0.95
C PHE A 183 13.67 -12.58 -0.25
N PHE A 184 14.28 -11.46 -0.64
CA PHE A 184 14.17 -10.21 0.08
C PHE A 184 12.73 -9.67 0.13
N PHE A 185 12.08 -9.44 -1.03
CA PHE A 185 10.73 -8.89 -1.05
C PHE A 185 9.69 -9.87 -0.52
N ASN A 186 9.86 -11.17 -0.79
CA ASN A 186 9.00 -12.20 -0.23
C ASN A 186 9.01 -12.19 1.30
N GLU A 187 10.19 -12.01 1.91
CA GLU A 187 10.35 -11.99 3.35
C GLU A 187 9.91 -10.65 3.95
N LEU A 188 10.26 -9.53 3.33
CA LEU A 188 9.87 -8.19 3.75
C LEU A 188 8.35 -8.04 3.84
N ILE A 189 7.62 -8.44 2.80
CA ILE A 189 6.16 -8.35 2.74
C ILE A 189 5.52 -9.21 3.85
N LYS A 190 6.02 -10.44 4.05
CA LYS A 190 5.53 -11.31 5.12
C LYS A 190 5.78 -10.73 6.51
N ILE A 191 6.95 -10.13 6.74
CA ILE A 191 7.29 -9.49 8.02
C ILE A 191 6.37 -8.30 8.28
N ILE A 192 6.18 -7.41 7.30
CA ILE A 192 5.30 -6.25 7.43
C ILE A 192 3.88 -6.70 7.75
N ASN A 193 3.36 -7.70 7.03
CA ASN A 193 2.01 -8.23 7.26
C ASN A 193 1.87 -8.88 8.65
N ASP A 194 2.86 -9.67 9.09
CA ASP A 194 2.85 -10.29 10.43
C ASP A 194 2.88 -9.24 11.54
N LEU A 195 3.66 -8.17 11.39
CA LEU A 195 3.70 -7.06 12.33
C LEU A 195 2.36 -6.29 12.33
N TRP A 196 1.78 -6.05 11.16
CA TRP A 196 0.47 -5.38 11.03
C TRP A 196 -0.63 -6.16 11.75
N VAL A 197 -0.70 -7.48 11.56
CA VAL A 197 -1.70 -8.32 12.25
C VAL A 197 -1.60 -8.19 13.78
N ILE A 198 -0.40 -8.06 14.35
CA ILE A 198 -0.24 -7.85 15.79
C ILE A 198 -0.76 -6.46 16.20
N ILE A 199 -0.50 -5.44 15.39
CA ILE A 199 -0.94 -4.06 15.64
C ILE A 199 -2.47 -3.96 15.59
N ASP A 200 -3.09 -4.60 14.60
CA ASP A 200 -4.54 -4.55 14.36
C ASP A 200 -5.32 -5.28 15.46
N ASN A 201 -4.73 -6.31 16.08
CA ASN A 201 -5.31 -7.08 17.17
C ASN A 201 -4.94 -6.53 18.59
N SER A 202 -4.25 -5.39 18.70
CA SER A 202 -3.77 -4.81 19.97
C SER A 202 -4.48 -3.48 20.31
#